data_3666fcae05eafa835c45258cfa01a618
#
_entry.id   3666fcae05eafa835c45258cfa01a618
#
_cell.length_a   1.000
_cell.length_b   1.000
_cell.length_c   1.000
_cell.angle_alpha   90.00
_cell.angle_beta   90.00
_cell.angle_gamma   90.00
#
_symmetry.space_group_name_H-M   'P 1'
#
loop_
_entity.id
_entity.type
_entity.pdbx_description
1 polymer ?
#
loop_
_entity_poly.entity_id
_entity_poly.type
_entity_poly.pdbx_seq_one_letter_code
_entity_poly.pdbx_strand_id
1 'polypeptide(L)'
;MKRSPRGVAAAAALLGVSLAATPVAAQKAGGILRMFSPDSPASMSILEEATAFSQRPMMGVFNNLVIYDQGSKQNSLASIVPDLATGWSWSEEGTELTLPLRQGVKWHDGRPFTASDVKCTWDLLLGKSSEKLRLNPRKSLYGNVEGVTANGDFEVTFHLRRPQPGFLALLASGYSPIYPCHVAPRDMRQHPIGTGPFKFVGFKPNESIKVTRNQDYWKADRPYLDGIEYTIIKNLSTAILAFVAANST
;
A
#
# COMPACT_ATOMS: atom_id res chain seq x y z
N MET A 1 0.58 -55.60 73.68
CA MET A 1 1.69 -55.12 72.84
C MET A 1 1.06 -54.39 71.64
N LYS A 2 1.13 -53.02 71.65
CA LYS A 2 0.53 -52.16 70.63
C LYS A 2 1.67 -51.59 69.75
N ARG A 3 1.61 -51.88 68.47
CA ARG A 3 2.49 -51.27 67.45
C ARG A 3 1.73 -50.15 66.72
N SER A 4 2.21 -48.95 66.77
CA SER A 4 1.72 -47.80 66.03
C SER A 4 2.36 -47.72 64.63
N PRO A 5 1.62 -47.34 63.58
CA PRO A 5 2.22 -47.12 62.27
C PRO A 5 2.70 -45.64 62.14
N ARG A 6 3.92 -45.52 61.65
CA ARG A 6 4.51 -44.24 61.28
C ARG A 6 3.90 -43.75 59.96
N GLY A 7 3.31 -42.56 60.00
CA GLY A 7 2.87 -41.89 58.77
C GLY A 7 4.05 -41.26 58.05
N VAL A 8 4.17 -41.50 56.76
CA VAL A 8 5.10 -40.85 55.84
C VAL A 8 4.37 -39.67 55.24
N ALA A 9 4.83 -38.48 55.55
CA ALA A 9 4.34 -37.26 54.89
C ALA A 9 5.11 -37.06 53.57
N ALA A 10 4.43 -37.19 52.45
CA ALA A 10 5.00 -36.85 51.14
C ALA A 10 4.84 -35.35 50.89
N ALA A 11 5.93 -34.62 50.89
CA ALA A 11 5.98 -33.20 50.47
C ALA A 11 6.00 -33.10 48.95
N ALA A 12 4.89 -32.68 48.34
CA ALA A 12 4.80 -32.35 46.92
C ALA A 12 5.41 -30.97 46.67
N ALA A 13 6.59 -30.93 46.08
CA ALA A 13 7.24 -29.70 45.60
C ALA A 13 6.59 -29.28 44.26
N LEU A 14 5.76 -28.25 44.31
CA LEU A 14 5.25 -27.56 43.12
C LEU A 14 6.36 -26.70 42.48
N LEU A 15 6.98 -27.18 41.42
CA LEU A 15 7.85 -26.39 40.56
C LEU A 15 6.97 -25.42 39.74
N GLY A 16 6.92 -24.17 40.20
CA GLY A 16 6.33 -23.07 39.43
C GLY A 16 7.23 -22.75 38.22
N VAL A 17 6.86 -23.18 37.04
CA VAL A 17 7.51 -22.70 35.80
C VAL A 17 7.04 -21.30 35.55
N SER A 18 7.83 -20.30 35.94
CA SER A 18 7.64 -18.92 35.51
C SER A 18 7.93 -18.81 34.02
N LEU A 19 6.86 -18.76 33.18
CA LEU A 19 7.01 -18.31 31.80
C LEU A 19 7.49 -16.85 31.84
N ALA A 20 8.77 -16.64 31.67
CA ALA A 20 9.32 -15.33 31.34
C ALA A 20 8.77 -14.92 29.99
N ALA A 21 7.75 -14.07 29.97
CA ALA A 21 7.30 -13.39 28.76
C ALA A 21 8.47 -12.53 28.28
N THR A 22 9.16 -12.97 27.23
CA THR A 22 10.14 -12.13 26.54
C THR A 22 9.42 -10.89 26.07
N PRO A 23 9.88 -9.67 26.38
CA PRO A 23 9.27 -8.47 25.86
C PRO A 23 9.38 -8.54 24.34
N VAL A 24 8.25 -8.70 23.64
CA VAL A 24 8.17 -8.44 22.21
C VAL A 24 8.59 -6.98 22.08
N ALA A 25 9.73 -6.73 21.44
CA ALA A 25 10.21 -5.38 21.22
C ALA A 25 9.11 -4.61 20.49
N ALA A 26 8.40 -3.76 21.23
CA ALA A 26 7.34 -2.94 20.68
C ALA A 26 7.96 -2.10 19.56
N GLN A 27 7.36 -2.18 18.37
CA GLN A 27 7.83 -1.38 17.22
C GLN A 27 7.81 0.09 17.63
N LYS A 28 8.96 0.77 17.54
CA LYS A 28 9.08 2.19 17.89
C LYS A 28 8.20 3.00 16.94
N ALA A 29 7.19 3.66 17.50
CA ALA A 29 6.35 4.58 16.75
C ALA A 29 6.99 5.97 16.69
N GLY A 30 6.69 6.70 15.61
CA GLY A 30 7.17 8.07 15.39
C GLY A 30 8.49 8.14 14.63
N GLY A 31 8.94 9.38 14.43
CA GLY A 31 10.15 9.72 13.70
C GLY A 31 9.95 9.80 12.17
N ILE A 32 10.91 10.47 11.52
CA ILE A 32 10.94 10.66 10.06
C ILE A 32 12.00 9.74 9.48
N LEU A 33 11.58 8.85 8.57
CA LEU A 33 12.51 8.03 7.79
C LEU A 33 13.15 8.89 6.70
N ARG A 34 14.46 9.01 6.72
CA ARG A 34 15.24 9.69 5.68
C ARG A 34 15.79 8.67 4.71
N MET A 35 15.48 8.86 3.44
CA MET A 35 15.92 8.00 2.35
C MET A 35 16.58 8.86 1.26
N PHE A 36 17.43 8.26 0.43
CA PHE A 36 17.89 8.93 -0.77
C PHE A 36 17.21 8.37 -2.02
N SER A 37 17.07 9.22 -3.04
CA SER A 37 16.66 8.86 -4.38
C SER A 37 17.78 9.21 -5.37
N PRO A 38 18.24 8.27 -6.22
CA PRO A 38 19.33 8.54 -7.14
C PRO A 38 18.93 9.42 -8.32
N ASP A 39 17.63 9.69 -8.51
CA ASP A 39 17.16 10.60 -9.54
C ASP A 39 15.84 11.25 -9.15
N SER A 40 15.49 12.31 -9.87
CA SER A 40 14.27 13.10 -9.71
C SER A 40 13.21 12.63 -10.70
N PRO A 41 11.98 12.30 -10.25
CA PRO A 41 10.88 12.08 -11.17
C PRO A 41 10.51 13.36 -11.92
N ALA A 42 9.88 13.23 -13.08
CA ALA A 42 9.36 14.36 -13.83
C ALA A 42 8.08 14.94 -13.21
N SER A 43 7.33 14.12 -12.49
CA SER A 43 6.13 14.54 -11.74
C SER A 43 5.78 13.53 -10.65
N MET A 44 4.79 13.89 -9.80
CA MET A 44 4.28 12.99 -8.76
C MET A 44 3.11 12.14 -9.21
N SER A 45 2.67 12.24 -10.48
CA SER A 45 1.56 11.45 -11.02
C SER A 45 1.98 9.98 -11.21
N ILE A 46 1.67 9.13 -10.23
CA ILE A 46 2.06 7.71 -10.25
C ILE A 46 1.47 6.95 -11.46
N LEU A 47 0.35 7.40 -12.05
CA LEU A 47 -0.21 6.80 -13.26
C LEU A 47 0.51 7.22 -14.55
N GLU A 48 1.11 8.40 -14.59
CA GLU A 48 1.84 8.92 -15.74
C GLU A 48 3.33 8.56 -15.73
N GLU A 49 3.90 8.33 -14.54
CA GLU A 49 5.31 8.00 -14.37
C GLU A 49 5.50 6.48 -14.25
N ALA A 50 6.49 5.94 -14.98
CA ALA A 50 6.80 4.51 -14.95
C ALA A 50 8.10 4.20 -14.17
N THR A 51 8.80 5.24 -13.69
CA THR A 51 10.09 5.08 -13.01
C THR A 51 9.93 4.74 -11.53
N ALA A 52 10.87 4.00 -10.97
CA ALA A 52 10.91 3.70 -9.55
C ALA A 52 11.04 4.97 -8.69
N PHE A 53 11.56 6.07 -9.25
CA PHE A 53 11.77 7.33 -8.54
C PHE A 53 10.47 8.07 -8.23
N SER A 54 9.45 7.91 -9.05
CA SER A 54 8.09 8.37 -8.76
C SER A 54 7.30 7.33 -7.96
N GLN A 55 7.38 6.05 -8.36
CA GLN A 55 6.56 5.01 -7.74
C GLN A 55 6.89 4.82 -6.27
N ARG A 56 8.18 4.71 -5.91
CA ARG A 56 8.60 4.43 -4.53
C ARG A 56 8.04 5.42 -3.50
N PRO A 57 8.16 6.76 -3.66
CA PRO A 57 7.56 7.70 -2.72
C PRO A 57 6.02 7.72 -2.80
N MET A 58 5.44 7.48 -3.97
CA MET A 58 4.00 7.60 -4.15
C MET A 58 3.24 6.32 -3.76
N MET A 59 3.87 5.16 -3.72
CA MET A 59 3.22 3.94 -3.22
C MET A 59 2.70 4.07 -1.78
N GLY A 60 3.33 4.91 -0.95
CA GLY A 60 2.84 5.21 0.40
C GLY A 60 1.67 6.21 0.43
N VAL A 61 1.42 6.93 -0.67
CA VAL A 61 0.31 7.90 -0.79
C VAL A 61 -0.98 7.22 -1.26
N PHE A 62 -0.87 6.13 -2.02
CA PHE A 62 -2.01 5.43 -2.62
C PHE A 62 -2.21 4.05 -2.00
N ASN A 63 -3.39 3.49 -2.25
CA ASN A 63 -3.69 2.07 -2.08
C ASN A 63 -4.13 1.46 -3.40
N ASN A 64 -4.02 0.13 -3.47
CA ASN A 64 -4.57 -0.71 -4.54
C ASN A 64 -5.86 -1.38 -4.06
N LEU A 65 -6.55 -2.12 -4.94
CA LEU A 65 -7.66 -2.98 -4.54
C LEU A 65 -7.19 -4.18 -3.72
N VAL A 66 -6.10 -4.79 -4.15
CA VAL A 66 -5.41 -5.90 -3.49
C VAL A 66 -3.91 -5.64 -3.50
N ILE A 67 -3.17 -6.23 -2.58
CA ILE A 67 -1.73 -6.05 -2.47
C ILE A 67 -1.04 -7.38 -2.15
N TYR A 68 0.26 -7.49 -2.39
CA TYR A 68 1.05 -8.58 -1.83
C TYR A 68 1.21 -8.39 -0.33
N ASP A 69 1.06 -9.45 0.45
CA ASP A 69 1.34 -9.43 1.89
C ASP A 69 2.77 -9.00 2.16
N GLN A 70 2.93 -7.87 2.84
CA GLN A 70 4.22 -7.27 3.13
C GLN A 70 5.04 -8.06 4.17
N GLY A 71 4.42 -9.02 4.86
CA GLY A 71 5.07 -9.97 5.76
C GLY A 71 5.65 -11.19 5.05
N SER A 72 5.25 -11.46 3.82
CA SER A 72 5.71 -12.60 3.03
C SER A 72 7.08 -12.34 2.42
N LYS A 73 8.00 -13.33 2.50
CA LYS A 73 9.35 -13.22 1.94
C LYS A 73 9.38 -13.17 0.41
N GLN A 74 8.39 -13.76 -0.24
CA GLN A 74 8.29 -13.81 -1.70
C GLN A 74 6.87 -13.51 -2.16
N ASN A 75 6.74 -12.70 -3.19
CA ASN A 75 5.47 -12.43 -3.85
C ASN A 75 5.03 -13.65 -4.67
N SER A 76 3.78 -14.07 -4.49
CA SER A 76 3.11 -15.13 -5.23
C SER A 76 1.61 -14.83 -5.30
N LEU A 77 0.87 -15.56 -6.13
CA LEU A 77 -0.59 -15.44 -6.13
C LEU A 77 -1.22 -15.75 -4.76
N ALA A 78 -0.61 -16.68 -4.01
CA ALA A 78 -1.07 -17.07 -2.68
C ALA A 78 -0.76 -16.02 -1.60
N SER A 79 0.15 -15.07 -1.85
CA SER A 79 0.46 -13.98 -0.93
C SER A 79 -0.31 -12.70 -1.23
N ILE A 80 -1.27 -12.72 -2.16
CA ILE A 80 -2.14 -11.58 -2.42
C ILE A 80 -3.21 -11.50 -1.34
N VAL A 81 -3.36 -10.33 -0.76
CA VAL A 81 -4.32 -10.05 0.32
C VAL A 81 -5.19 -8.83 -0.03
N PRO A 82 -6.39 -8.73 0.56
CA PRO A 82 -7.25 -7.57 0.43
C PRO A 82 -6.58 -6.26 0.87
N ASP A 83 -6.87 -5.14 0.13
CA ASP A 83 -6.48 -3.79 0.51
C ASP A 83 -7.72 -2.88 0.49
N LEU A 84 -7.99 -2.09 -0.56
CA LEU A 84 -9.26 -1.36 -0.70
C LEU A 84 -10.45 -2.29 -0.97
N ALA A 85 -10.23 -3.42 -1.63
CA ALA A 85 -11.21 -4.50 -1.66
C ALA A 85 -11.18 -5.30 -0.36
N THR A 86 -12.28 -5.94 0.01
CA THR A 86 -12.39 -6.85 1.17
C THR A 86 -12.26 -8.32 0.78
N GLY A 87 -12.29 -8.61 -0.50
CA GLY A 87 -12.14 -9.93 -1.10
C GLY A 87 -12.31 -9.86 -2.61
N TRP A 88 -12.43 -11.01 -3.25
CA TRP A 88 -12.70 -11.11 -4.69
C TRP A 88 -13.32 -12.46 -5.06
N SER A 89 -14.04 -12.49 -6.17
CA SER A 89 -14.56 -13.71 -6.79
C SER A 89 -14.45 -13.64 -8.31
N TRP A 90 -14.26 -14.81 -8.94
CA TRP A 90 -14.23 -14.94 -10.39
C TRP A 90 -15.51 -15.59 -10.89
N SER A 91 -15.98 -15.23 -12.08
CA SER A 91 -16.98 -16.00 -12.83
C SER A 91 -16.40 -17.37 -13.22
N GLU A 92 -17.27 -18.33 -13.53
CA GLU A 92 -16.85 -19.67 -13.97
C GLU A 92 -15.96 -19.64 -15.21
N GLU A 93 -16.24 -18.71 -16.14
CA GLU A 93 -15.48 -18.49 -17.36
C GLU A 93 -14.15 -17.77 -17.11
N GLY A 94 -13.91 -17.24 -15.91
CA GLY A 94 -12.69 -16.50 -15.54
C GLY A 94 -12.52 -15.15 -16.27
N THR A 95 -13.62 -14.59 -16.81
CA THR A 95 -13.63 -13.32 -17.53
C THR A 95 -14.20 -12.16 -16.73
N GLU A 96 -14.84 -12.43 -15.60
CA GLU A 96 -15.31 -11.40 -14.68
C GLU A 96 -14.67 -11.55 -13.32
N LEU A 97 -14.13 -10.45 -12.79
CA LEU A 97 -13.57 -10.36 -11.45
C LEU A 97 -14.36 -9.36 -10.64
N THR A 98 -15.13 -9.84 -9.66
CA THR A 98 -15.91 -9.00 -8.75
C THR A 98 -15.17 -8.79 -7.44
N LEU A 99 -15.10 -7.53 -6.99
CA LEU A 99 -14.42 -7.13 -5.77
C LEU A 99 -15.36 -6.25 -4.92
N PRO A 100 -15.85 -6.76 -3.78
CA PRO A 100 -16.50 -5.92 -2.77
C PRO A 100 -15.46 -4.96 -2.16
N LEU A 101 -15.84 -3.70 -1.94
CA LEU A 101 -14.96 -2.64 -1.49
C LEU A 101 -15.14 -2.34 0.00
N ARG A 102 -14.08 -1.87 0.60
CA ARG A 102 -14.05 -1.43 2.00
C ARG A 102 -14.85 -0.14 2.17
N GLN A 103 -15.76 -0.13 3.13
CA GLN A 103 -16.53 1.04 3.50
C GLN A 103 -15.77 1.93 4.49
N GLY A 104 -16.09 3.21 4.52
CA GLY A 104 -15.52 4.17 5.47
C GLY A 104 -14.11 4.66 5.14
N VAL A 105 -13.51 4.20 4.04
CA VAL A 105 -12.22 4.72 3.55
C VAL A 105 -12.41 6.15 3.03
N LYS A 106 -11.47 7.04 3.38
CA LYS A 106 -11.47 8.43 2.94
C LYS A 106 -10.21 8.74 2.13
N TRP A 107 -10.37 9.59 1.14
CA TRP A 107 -9.27 10.28 0.48
C TRP A 107 -8.57 11.24 1.46
N HIS A 108 -7.36 11.64 1.16
CA HIS A 108 -6.58 12.55 2.02
C HIS A 108 -7.24 13.92 2.24
N ASP A 109 -8.17 14.31 1.38
CA ASP A 109 -8.99 15.53 1.50
C ASP A 109 -10.31 15.31 2.28
N GLY A 110 -10.52 14.10 2.80
CA GLY A 110 -11.68 13.74 3.63
C GLY A 110 -12.90 13.21 2.87
N ARG A 111 -12.92 13.25 1.53
CA ARG A 111 -14.02 12.71 0.72
C ARG A 111 -14.07 11.17 0.80
N PRO A 112 -15.25 10.54 0.71
CA PRO A 112 -15.36 9.10 0.73
C PRO A 112 -14.77 8.46 -0.55
N PHE A 113 -14.13 7.31 -0.38
CA PHE A 113 -13.76 6.41 -1.48
C PHE A 113 -14.95 5.53 -1.83
N THR A 114 -15.22 5.38 -3.13
CA THR A 114 -16.33 4.56 -3.66
C THR A 114 -15.92 3.78 -4.90
N ALA A 115 -16.80 2.90 -5.36
CA ALA A 115 -16.66 2.15 -6.60
C ALA A 115 -16.51 3.06 -7.84
N SER A 116 -17.07 4.27 -7.83
CA SER A 116 -16.90 5.25 -8.88
C SER A 116 -15.43 5.64 -9.09
N ASP A 117 -14.62 5.72 -8.02
CA ASP A 117 -13.20 6.04 -8.13
C ASP A 117 -12.42 4.92 -8.82
N VAL A 118 -12.77 3.67 -8.53
CA VAL A 118 -12.20 2.50 -9.21
C VAL A 118 -12.53 2.55 -10.68
N LYS A 119 -13.81 2.71 -11.02
CA LYS A 119 -14.26 2.81 -12.42
C LYS A 119 -13.56 3.95 -13.15
N CYS A 120 -13.52 5.16 -12.57
CA CYS A 120 -12.81 6.32 -13.13
C CYS A 120 -11.34 6.04 -13.42
N THR A 121 -10.64 5.37 -12.49
CA THR A 121 -9.23 5.04 -12.68
C THR A 121 -9.02 4.19 -13.92
N TRP A 122 -9.84 3.14 -14.11
CA TRP A 122 -9.71 2.29 -15.29
C TRP A 122 -10.23 2.96 -16.56
N ASP A 123 -11.30 3.75 -16.50
CA ASP A 123 -11.74 4.55 -17.66
C ASP A 123 -10.63 5.50 -18.13
N LEU A 124 -9.86 6.08 -17.18
CA LEU A 124 -8.72 6.92 -17.50
C LEU A 124 -7.56 6.10 -18.11
N LEU A 125 -7.21 4.95 -17.53
CA LEU A 125 -6.15 4.06 -18.02
C LEU A 125 -6.48 3.46 -19.39
N LEU A 126 -7.74 3.10 -19.62
CA LEU A 126 -8.22 2.54 -20.90
C LEU A 126 -8.43 3.62 -21.96
N GLY A 127 -8.39 4.90 -21.60
CA GLY A 127 -8.63 6.03 -22.49
C GLY A 127 -10.11 6.26 -22.81
N LYS A 128 -11.02 5.77 -21.97
CA LYS A 128 -12.47 5.92 -22.07
C LYS A 128 -12.99 7.19 -21.37
N SER A 129 -12.19 7.76 -20.46
CA SER A 129 -12.52 9.01 -19.77
C SER A 129 -12.45 10.22 -20.71
N SER A 130 -13.23 11.27 -20.43
CA SER A 130 -13.07 12.61 -21.04
C SER A 130 -11.73 13.23 -20.67
N GLU A 131 -11.27 13.02 -19.44
CA GLU A 131 -9.94 13.40 -18.98
C GLU A 131 -8.87 12.50 -19.58
N LYS A 132 -7.66 13.04 -19.76
CA LYS A 132 -6.54 12.30 -20.35
C LYS A 132 -5.29 12.38 -19.50
N LEU A 133 -4.58 11.26 -19.41
CA LEU A 133 -3.20 11.24 -18.95
C LEU A 133 -2.30 11.87 -20.02
N ARG A 134 -1.31 12.67 -19.62
CA ARG A 134 -0.28 13.21 -20.53
C ARG A 134 0.51 12.09 -21.21
N LEU A 135 0.87 11.08 -20.41
CA LEU A 135 1.46 9.82 -20.83
C LEU A 135 0.71 8.68 -20.15
N ASN A 136 0.55 7.57 -20.83
CA ASN A 136 -0.13 6.40 -20.27
C ASN A 136 0.72 5.13 -20.50
N PRO A 137 1.81 4.98 -19.74
CA PRO A 137 2.71 3.84 -19.88
C PRO A 137 2.07 2.51 -19.45
N ARG A 138 0.95 2.57 -18.72
CA ARG A 138 0.25 1.39 -18.20
C ARG A 138 -0.83 0.85 -19.12
N LYS A 139 -1.23 1.58 -20.17
CA LYS A 139 -2.32 1.19 -21.05
C LYS A 139 -2.15 -0.23 -21.60
N SER A 140 -0.95 -0.59 -22.00
CA SER A 140 -0.66 -1.92 -22.56
C SER A 140 -0.83 -3.05 -21.54
N LEU A 141 -0.61 -2.79 -20.24
CA LEU A 141 -0.76 -3.78 -19.17
C LEU A 141 -2.22 -4.20 -19.02
N TYR A 142 -3.15 -3.28 -19.29
CA TYR A 142 -4.61 -3.48 -19.14
C TYR A 142 -5.32 -3.72 -20.47
N GLY A 143 -4.59 -4.08 -21.52
CA GLY A 143 -5.17 -4.29 -22.86
C GLY A 143 -6.21 -5.41 -22.92
N ASN A 144 -6.24 -6.33 -21.94
CA ASN A 144 -7.25 -7.38 -21.82
C ASN A 144 -8.49 -6.92 -21.04
N VAL A 145 -8.46 -5.77 -20.36
CA VAL A 145 -9.62 -5.22 -19.64
C VAL A 145 -10.55 -4.55 -20.64
N GLU A 146 -11.76 -5.06 -20.75
CA GLU A 146 -12.81 -4.43 -21.55
C GLU A 146 -13.39 -3.22 -20.83
N GLY A 147 -13.62 -3.31 -19.52
CA GLY A 147 -14.12 -2.21 -18.70
C GLY A 147 -14.27 -2.59 -17.25
N VAL A 148 -14.74 -1.62 -16.46
CA VAL A 148 -15.08 -1.80 -15.05
C VAL A 148 -16.49 -1.27 -14.82
N THR A 149 -17.34 -2.07 -14.21
CA THR A 149 -18.68 -1.69 -13.75
C THR A 149 -18.66 -1.41 -12.25
N ALA A 150 -19.26 -0.29 -11.85
CA ALA A 150 -19.55 -0.02 -10.45
C ALA A 150 -20.94 -0.57 -10.12
N ASN A 151 -21.02 -1.52 -9.19
CA ASN A 151 -22.25 -2.15 -8.73
C ASN A 151 -22.67 -1.48 -7.40
N GLY A 152 -23.28 -0.29 -7.50
CA GLY A 152 -23.50 0.59 -6.36
C GLY A 152 -22.19 1.24 -5.88
N ASP A 153 -22.14 1.61 -4.59
CA ASP A 153 -21.01 2.40 -4.05
C ASP A 153 -19.82 1.53 -3.58
N PHE A 154 -20.04 0.24 -3.32
CA PHE A 154 -19.04 -0.60 -2.64
C PHE A 154 -18.79 -1.96 -3.30
N GLU A 155 -18.97 -2.05 -4.60
CA GLU A 155 -18.58 -3.22 -5.36
C GLU A 155 -18.22 -2.84 -6.79
N VAL A 156 -17.22 -3.51 -7.36
CA VAL A 156 -16.84 -3.36 -8.78
C VAL A 156 -16.67 -4.72 -9.44
N THR A 157 -16.97 -4.77 -10.73
CA THR A 157 -16.67 -5.93 -11.58
C THR A 157 -15.79 -5.49 -12.74
N PHE A 158 -14.63 -6.15 -12.86
CA PHE A 158 -13.77 -6.05 -14.05
C PHE A 158 -14.22 -7.04 -15.09
N HIS A 159 -14.38 -6.59 -16.32
CA HIS A 159 -14.71 -7.41 -17.47
C HIS A 159 -13.45 -7.59 -18.32
N LEU A 160 -13.03 -8.85 -18.51
CA LEU A 160 -11.87 -9.23 -19.31
C LEU A 160 -12.32 -9.83 -20.64
N ARG A 161 -11.60 -9.56 -21.73
CA ARG A 161 -11.88 -10.14 -23.05
C ARG A 161 -11.64 -11.65 -23.10
N ARG A 162 -10.74 -12.14 -22.24
CA ARG A 162 -10.38 -13.55 -22.10
C ARG A 162 -9.86 -13.82 -20.69
N PRO A 163 -9.90 -15.05 -20.20
CA PRO A 163 -9.33 -15.41 -18.90
C PRO A 163 -7.86 -15.01 -18.79
N GLN A 164 -7.49 -14.42 -17.64
CA GLN A 164 -6.13 -13.98 -17.37
C GLN A 164 -5.75 -14.33 -15.92
N PRO A 165 -5.17 -15.52 -15.65
CA PRO A 165 -4.84 -15.97 -14.30
C PRO A 165 -3.93 -15.00 -13.52
N GLY A 166 -3.06 -14.28 -14.21
CA GLY A 166 -2.16 -13.28 -13.60
C GLY A 166 -2.79 -11.90 -13.36
N PHE A 167 -4.06 -11.69 -13.66
CA PHE A 167 -4.67 -10.37 -13.55
C PHE A 167 -4.69 -9.85 -12.10
N LEU A 168 -4.98 -10.74 -11.13
CA LEU A 168 -4.95 -10.36 -9.72
C LEU A 168 -3.55 -9.93 -9.26
N ALA A 169 -2.50 -10.58 -9.76
CA ALA A 169 -1.12 -10.16 -9.51
C ALA A 169 -0.81 -8.77 -10.08
N LEU A 170 -1.37 -8.44 -11.25
CA LEU A 170 -1.26 -7.11 -11.81
C LEU A 170 -1.95 -6.07 -10.93
N LEU A 171 -3.16 -6.35 -10.42
CA LEU A 171 -3.88 -5.49 -9.48
C LEU A 171 -3.13 -5.30 -8.15
N ALA A 172 -2.38 -6.32 -7.69
CA ALA A 172 -1.58 -6.26 -6.47
C ALA A 172 -0.25 -5.51 -6.65
N SER A 173 0.14 -5.22 -7.89
CA SER A 173 1.41 -4.54 -8.19
C SER A 173 1.33 -3.03 -7.98
N GLY A 174 2.49 -2.36 -7.85
CA GLY A 174 2.58 -0.90 -7.80
C GLY A 174 2.08 -0.17 -9.06
N TYR A 175 1.58 -0.90 -10.06
CA TYR A 175 1.01 -0.33 -11.30
C TYR A 175 -0.48 -0.10 -11.26
N SER A 176 -1.17 -0.48 -10.17
CA SER A 176 -2.64 -0.45 -10.05
C SER A 176 -3.16 0.43 -8.90
N PRO A 177 -2.55 1.60 -8.61
CA PRO A 177 -3.09 2.49 -7.59
C PRO A 177 -4.43 3.08 -8.05
N ILE A 178 -5.33 3.33 -7.09
CA ILE A 178 -6.61 3.98 -7.37
C ILE A 178 -6.47 5.50 -7.28
N TYR A 179 -7.05 6.21 -8.24
CA TYR A 179 -7.12 7.68 -8.27
C TYR A 179 -8.51 8.17 -7.85
N PRO A 180 -8.60 9.35 -7.23
CA PRO A 180 -9.88 9.99 -6.93
C PRO A 180 -10.53 10.53 -8.21
N CYS A 181 -11.80 10.23 -8.41
CA CYS A 181 -12.59 10.73 -9.53
C CYS A 181 -12.73 12.26 -9.57
N HIS A 182 -12.70 12.87 -8.40
CA HIS A 182 -12.95 14.30 -8.21
C HIS A 182 -11.71 15.18 -8.40
N VAL A 183 -10.55 14.59 -8.65
CA VAL A 183 -9.29 15.31 -8.88
C VAL A 183 -8.84 15.10 -10.31
N ALA A 184 -8.63 16.20 -11.03
CA ALA A 184 -8.15 16.11 -12.41
C ALA A 184 -6.75 15.47 -12.47
N PRO A 185 -6.48 14.59 -13.46
CA PRO A 185 -5.17 13.90 -13.58
C PRO A 185 -3.98 14.85 -13.64
N ARG A 186 -4.16 16.05 -14.19
CA ARG A 186 -3.11 17.09 -14.25
C ARG A 186 -2.69 17.57 -12.87
N ASP A 187 -3.62 17.64 -11.90
CA ASP A 187 -3.37 18.16 -10.57
C ASP A 187 -2.58 17.14 -9.73
N MET A 188 -2.74 15.84 -10.03
CA MET A 188 -1.99 14.75 -9.42
C MET A 188 -0.48 14.81 -9.71
N ARG A 189 -0.04 15.62 -10.69
CA ARG A 189 1.39 15.81 -10.99
C ARG A 189 2.12 16.62 -9.92
N GLN A 190 1.41 17.51 -9.23
CA GLN A 190 1.97 18.41 -8.22
C GLN A 190 1.37 18.18 -6.83
N HIS A 191 0.10 17.79 -6.77
CA HIS A 191 -0.65 17.62 -5.53
C HIS A 191 -1.39 16.26 -5.50
N PRO A 192 -0.65 15.12 -5.49
CA PRO A 192 -1.28 13.81 -5.46
C PRO A 192 -2.08 13.61 -4.17
N ILE A 193 -3.32 13.15 -4.34
CA ILE A 193 -4.23 12.76 -3.27
C ILE A 193 -4.50 11.26 -3.38
N GLY A 194 -4.32 10.53 -2.30
CA GLY A 194 -4.55 9.10 -2.20
C GLY A 194 -5.37 8.72 -0.99
N THR A 195 -5.47 7.42 -0.76
CA THR A 195 -6.11 6.82 0.43
C THR A 195 -5.07 6.20 1.36
N GLY A 196 -3.79 6.35 1.03
CA GLY A 196 -2.68 5.65 1.66
C GLY A 196 -2.28 6.16 3.04
N PRO A 197 -1.31 5.46 3.67
CA PRO A 197 -0.83 5.77 5.02
C PRO A 197 -0.09 7.11 5.13
N PHE A 198 0.37 7.67 4.02
CA PHE A 198 1.05 8.97 4.01
C PHE A 198 0.37 9.96 3.09
N LYS A 199 0.28 11.22 3.53
CA LYS A 199 -0.17 12.37 2.75
C LYS A 199 1.03 13.06 2.10
N PHE A 200 0.89 13.46 0.85
CA PHE A 200 1.90 14.23 0.15
C PHE A 200 2.06 15.63 0.77
N VAL A 201 3.31 16.07 0.96
CA VAL A 201 3.64 17.39 1.52
C VAL A 201 4.25 18.29 0.45
N GLY A 202 5.17 17.75 -0.35
CA GLY A 202 5.83 18.56 -1.36
C GLY A 202 6.87 17.79 -2.16
N PHE A 203 7.12 18.32 -3.35
CA PHE A 203 8.16 17.89 -4.27
C PHE A 203 8.95 19.12 -4.74
N LYS A 204 10.23 19.09 -4.49
CA LYS A 204 11.19 20.04 -5.06
C LYS A 204 12.07 19.29 -6.05
N PRO A 205 11.93 19.55 -7.36
CA PRO A 205 12.70 18.85 -8.38
C PRO A 205 14.21 18.91 -8.11
N ASN A 206 14.87 17.75 -8.24
CA ASN A 206 16.29 17.55 -7.97
C ASN A 206 16.76 17.82 -6.54
N GLU A 207 15.83 18.04 -5.60
CA GLU A 207 16.14 18.31 -4.20
C GLU A 207 15.48 17.27 -3.27
N SER A 208 14.14 17.24 -3.21
CA SER A 208 13.47 16.39 -2.22
C SER A 208 12.01 16.07 -2.54
N ILE A 209 11.54 14.94 -1.97
CA ILE A 209 10.12 14.57 -1.90
C ILE A 209 9.79 14.32 -0.44
N LYS A 210 8.66 14.86 0.05
CA LYS A 210 8.24 14.71 1.45
C LYS A 210 6.81 14.23 1.54
N VAL A 211 6.60 13.27 2.43
CA VAL A 211 5.28 12.76 2.81
C VAL A 211 5.16 12.71 4.34
N THR A 212 3.97 12.97 4.86
CA THR A 212 3.67 12.95 6.31
C THR A 212 2.62 11.90 6.62
N ARG A 213 2.54 11.45 7.87
CA ARG A 213 1.55 10.50 8.36
C ARG A 213 0.13 10.95 8.03
N ASN A 214 -0.68 10.04 7.50
CA ASN A 214 -2.13 10.17 7.46
C ASN A 214 -2.71 9.71 8.80
N GLN A 215 -3.15 10.64 9.63
CA GLN A 215 -3.73 10.32 10.95
C GLN A 215 -5.09 9.61 10.84
N ASP A 216 -5.81 9.82 9.72
CA ASP A 216 -7.12 9.23 9.43
C ASP A 216 -7.01 7.96 8.59
N TYR A 217 -5.81 7.30 8.60
CA TYR A 217 -5.62 6.10 7.80
C TYR A 217 -6.49 4.95 8.31
N TRP A 218 -7.20 4.31 7.40
CA TRP A 218 -8.20 3.30 7.70
C TRP A 218 -7.65 1.96 8.27
N LYS A 219 -6.34 1.68 8.14
CA LYS A 219 -5.69 0.57 8.85
C LYS A 219 -5.26 1.05 10.24
N ALA A 220 -5.84 0.45 11.28
CA ALA A 220 -5.50 0.76 12.66
C ALA A 220 -3.99 0.60 12.93
N ASP A 221 -3.46 1.44 13.80
CA ASP A 221 -2.05 1.44 14.23
C ASP A 221 -1.03 1.61 13.09
N ARG A 222 -1.43 2.19 11.98
CA ARG A 222 -0.58 2.49 10.82
C ARG A 222 -0.73 3.95 10.37
N PRO A 223 0.31 4.51 9.76
CA PRO A 223 1.69 4.05 9.72
C PRO A 223 2.41 4.28 11.07
N TYR A 224 3.52 3.58 11.31
CA TYR A 224 4.34 3.80 12.52
C TYR A 224 5.13 5.11 12.47
N LEU A 225 5.63 5.49 11.28
CA LEU A 225 6.42 6.69 11.06
C LEU A 225 5.56 7.96 11.02
N ASP A 226 6.13 9.09 11.42
CA ASP A 226 5.49 10.40 11.27
C ASP A 226 5.62 10.95 9.84
N GLY A 227 6.59 10.48 9.08
CA GLY A 227 6.78 10.87 7.69
C GLY A 227 7.97 10.18 7.04
N ILE A 228 8.16 10.47 5.75
CA ILE A 228 9.31 10.02 4.97
C ILE A 228 9.82 11.21 4.16
N GLU A 229 11.12 11.44 4.21
CA GLU A 229 11.83 12.44 3.40
C GLU A 229 12.79 11.72 2.45
N TYR A 230 12.60 11.95 1.15
CA TYR A 230 13.50 11.47 0.11
C TYR A 230 14.38 12.63 -0.33
N THR A 231 15.69 12.55 -0.10
CA THR A 231 16.67 13.51 -0.63
C THR A 231 17.16 12.99 -1.98
N ILE A 232 17.13 13.85 -3.00
CA ILE A 232 17.58 13.47 -4.35
C ILE A 232 19.07 13.74 -4.47
N ILE A 233 19.86 12.64 -4.61
CA ILE A 233 21.32 12.71 -4.71
C ILE A 233 21.76 11.85 -5.90
N LYS A 234 22.06 12.49 -7.03
CA LYS A 234 22.39 11.82 -8.28
C LYS A 234 23.78 11.15 -8.28
N ASN A 235 24.70 11.65 -7.47
CA ASN A 235 26.05 11.10 -7.38
C ASN A 235 26.15 10.10 -6.24
N LEU A 236 26.52 8.85 -6.54
CA LEU A 236 26.58 7.76 -5.56
C LEU A 236 27.62 8.03 -4.46
N SER A 237 28.79 8.58 -4.80
CA SER A 237 29.81 8.90 -3.78
C SER A 237 29.30 9.94 -2.79
N THR A 238 28.59 10.97 -3.26
CA THR A 238 27.95 11.96 -2.41
C THR A 238 26.87 11.32 -1.52
N ALA A 239 26.08 10.38 -2.05
CA ALA A 239 25.06 9.67 -1.27
C ALA A 239 25.70 8.82 -0.15
N ILE A 240 26.82 8.14 -0.43
CA ILE A 240 27.59 7.36 0.57
C ILE A 240 28.13 8.29 1.67
N LEU A 241 28.72 9.42 1.31
CA LEU A 241 29.24 10.40 2.27
C LEU A 241 28.13 10.96 3.16
N ALA A 242 26.98 11.29 2.58
CA ALA A 242 25.82 11.76 3.32
C ALA A 242 25.29 10.72 4.31
N PHE A 243 25.28 9.44 3.92
CA PHE A 243 24.88 8.33 4.79
C PHE A 243 25.86 8.15 5.97
N VAL A 244 27.17 8.19 5.70
CA VAL A 244 28.20 8.09 6.74
C VAL A 244 28.07 9.24 7.73
N ALA A 245 27.94 10.48 7.25
CA ALA A 245 27.78 11.67 8.08
C ALA A 245 26.52 11.59 8.98
N ALA A 246 25.40 11.09 8.45
CA ALA A 246 24.15 10.96 9.19
C ALA A 246 24.20 9.89 10.31
N ASN A 247 25.11 8.92 10.24
CA ASN A 247 25.30 7.88 11.26
C ASN A 247 26.43 8.20 12.23
N SER A 248 27.12 9.32 12.09
CA SER A 248 28.22 9.77 12.94
C SER A 248 27.78 10.78 14.02
N THR A 249 26.49 11.12 14.06
CA THR A 249 25.82 11.97 15.05
C THR A 249 24.83 11.15 15.86
#